data_7971c5c5f0fc19aa042e2c6f34d5cb20
#
_entry.id   7971c5c5f0fc19aa042e2c6f34d5cb20
#
_cell.length_a   1.000
_cell.length_b   1.000
_cell.length_c   1.000
_cell.angle_alpha   90.00
_cell.angle_beta   90.00
_cell.angle_gamma   90.00
#
_symmetry.space_group_name_H-M   'P 1'
#
loop_
_entity.id
_entity.type
_entity.pdbx_description
1 polymer ?
#
loop_
_entity_poly.entity_id
_entity_poly.type
_entity_poly.pdbx_seq_one_letter_code
_entity_poly.pdbx_strand_id
1 'polypeptide(L)'
;MNTNLRNEIAALIGIELSNSILNVGYKILSSIQEDGYIRQLIEYDSYGDKVIAFLLLPDNFNYNPAILIHHQHNREHHLGKSEVCGLAGNPLQAFGLELVKKGFIVLAPDSICFETRRKDKTIEGFDFWQHFNEMCYRILKGDYLMKKVLHNAINGITLLSNLDCVITKE
;
A
#
# COMPACT_ATOMS: atom_id res chain seq x y z
N MET A 1 -5.60 4.53 22.86
CA MET A 1 -5.59 3.08 22.58
C MET A 1 -4.79 2.38 23.67
N ASN A 2 -5.29 1.30 24.23
CA ASN A 2 -4.56 0.57 25.30
C ASN A 2 -3.28 -0.03 24.69
N THR A 3 -2.12 0.44 25.12
CA THR A 3 -0.79 0.02 24.63
C THR A 3 -0.58 -1.50 24.79
N ASN A 4 -1.20 -2.10 25.80
CA ASN A 4 -1.12 -3.54 26.05
C ASN A 4 -1.81 -4.34 24.93
N LEU A 5 -3.03 -3.99 24.55
CA LEU A 5 -3.79 -4.67 23.49
C LEU A 5 -3.06 -4.58 22.12
N ARG A 6 -2.47 -3.41 21.81
CA ARG A 6 -1.68 -3.25 20.59
C ARG A 6 -0.49 -4.22 20.54
N ASN A 7 0.24 -4.34 21.66
CA ASN A 7 1.39 -5.24 21.75
C ASN A 7 0.97 -6.71 21.71
N GLU A 8 -0.13 -7.07 22.35
CA GLU A 8 -0.69 -8.42 22.30
C GLU A 8 -1.10 -8.83 20.88
N ILE A 9 -1.77 -7.94 20.14
CA ILE A 9 -2.13 -8.17 18.73
C ILE A 9 -0.89 -8.30 17.87
N ALA A 10 0.10 -7.41 18.04
CA ALA A 10 1.34 -7.48 17.29
C ALA A 10 2.10 -8.79 17.53
N ALA A 11 2.20 -9.22 18.78
CA ALA A 11 2.81 -10.49 19.16
C ALA A 11 2.07 -11.70 18.57
N LEU A 12 0.72 -11.68 18.61
CA LEU A 12 -0.11 -12.75 18.04
C LEU A 12 0.11 -12.90 16.52
N ILE A 13 0.26 -11.80 15.80
CA ILE A 13 0.47 -11.78 14.35
C ILE A 13 1.96 -11.96 14.01
N GLY A 14 2.86 -11.85 14.99
CA GLY A 14 4.30 -11.93 14.80
C GLY A 14 4.90 -10.67 14.17
N ILE A 15 4.36 -9.49 14.50
CA ILE A 15 4.87 -8.19 14.07
C ILE A 15 5.69 -7.59 15.19
N GLU A 16 6.93 -7.18 14.88
CA GLU A 16 7.74 -6.38 15.79
C GLU A 16 7.38 -4.90 15.63
N LEU A 17 6.82 -4.32 16.69
CA LEU A 17 6.55 -2.88 16.76
C LEU A 17 7.84 -2.16 17.19
N SER A 18 8.78 -2.03 16.27
CA SER A 18 10.00 -1.26 16.49
C SER A 18 9.66 0.23 16.61
N ASN A 19 10.25 0.90 17.61
CA ASN A 19 10.23 2.36 17.71
C ASN A 19 11.28 3.03 16.81
N SER A 20 12.12 2.24 16.12
CA SER A 20 13.10 2.76 15.18
C SER A 20 12.41 3.12 13.86
N ILE A 21 12.57 4.37 13.45
CA ILE A 21 12.23 4.79 12.10
C ILE A 21 13.23 4.12 11.16
N LEU A 22 12.80 3.08 10.46
CA LEU A 22 13.60 2.46 9.42
C LEU A 22 13.53 3.37 8.19
N ASN A 23 14.67 3.60 7.55
CA ASN A 23 14.68 4.29 6.25
C ASN A 23 14.21 3.30 5.17
N VAL A 24 12.97 3.45 4.73
CA VAL A 24 12.42 2.67 3.60
C VAL A 24 12.64 3.48 2.33
N GLY A 25 13.66 3.10 1.57
CA GLY A 25 13.89 3.67 0.25
C GLY A 25 12.89 3.15 -0.78
N TYR A 26 12.73 3.89 -1.87
CA TYR A 26 11.90 3.47 -3.01
C TYR A 26 12.58 3.82 -4.33
N LYS A 27 12.16 3.12 -5.40
CA LYS A 27 12.58 3.37 -6.77
C LYS A 27 11.40 3.89 -7.56
N ILE A 28 11.56 5.00 -8.27
CA ILE A 28 10.58 5.50 -9.24
C ILE A 28 10.72 4.69 -10.53
N LEU A 29 9.65 4.02 -10.93
CA LEU A 29 9.57 3.24 -12.17
C LEU A 29 9.05 4.09 -13.33
N SER A 30 8.09 4.99 -13.06
CA SER A 30 7.60 5.98 -14.01
C SER A 30 7.02 7.19 -13.28
N SER A 31 6.98 8.34 -13.97
CA SER A 31 6.39 9.58 -13.45
C SER A 31 5.61 10.25 -14.56
N ILE A 32 4.37 10.62 -14.28
CA ILE A 32 3.45 11.23 -15.24
C ILE A 32 2.85 12.47 -14.59
N GLN A 33 2.90 13.60 -15.30
CA GLN A 33 2.15 14.80 -14.93
C GLN A 33 0.69 14.61 -15.29
N GLU A 34 -0.17 14.74 -14.33
CA GLU A 34 -1.63 14.72 -14.46
C GLU A 34 -2.19 16.13 -14.21
N ASP A 35 -3.51 16.30 -14.32
CA ASP A 35 -4.17 17.57 -14.03
C ASP A 35 -4.20 17.84 -12.51
N GLY A 36 -3.30 18.71 -12.05
CA GLY A 36 -3.19 19.15 -10.66
C GLY A 36 -2.31 18.26 -9.75
N TYR A 37 -1.64 17.24 -10.29
CA TYR A 37 -0.76 16.38 -9.50
C TYR A 37 0.23 15.57 -10.36
N ILE A 38 1.28 15.04 -9.73
CA ILE A 38 2.21 14.08 -10.33
C ILE A 38 1.84 12.68 -9.84
N ARG A 39 1.69 11.74 -10.74
CA ARG A 39 1.54 10.32 -10.44
C ARG A 39 2.82 9.56 -10.71
N GLN A 40 3.42 9.03 -9.66
CA GLN A 40 4.59 8.17 -9.75
C GLN A 40 4.20 6.72 -9.52
N LEU A 41 4.64 5.81 -10.40
CA LEU A 41 4.67 4.39 -10.12
C LEU A 41 5.98 4.10 -9.40
N ILE A 42 5.91 3.56 -8.21
CA ILE A 42 7.09 3.29 -7.39
C ILE A 42 7.16 1.82 -6.96
N GLU A 43 8.36 1.39 -6.61
CA GLU A 43 8.64 0.09 -6.00
C GLU A 43 9.41 0.32 -4.69
N TYR A 44 8.99 -0.33 -3.60
CA TYR A 44 9.72 -0.34 -2.34
C TYR A 44 9.80 -1.75 -1.74
N ASP A 45 10.84 -1.99 -0.96
CA ASP A 45 11.05 -3.28 -0.29
C ASP A 45 10.23 -3.39 0.98
N SER A 46 9.56 -4.53 1.16
CA SER A 46 8.80 -4.81 2.37
C SER A 46 8.71 -6.31 2.66
N TYR A 47 9.25 -6.72 3.78
CA TYR A 47 9.17 -8.09 4.30
C TYR A 47 9.50 -9.17 3.26
N GLY A 48 10.66 -8.97 2.59
CA GLY A 48 11.17 -9.89 1.57
C GLY A 48 10.46 -9.85 0.21
N ASP A 49 9.59 -8.85 -0.02
CA ASP A 49 8.89 -8.62 -1.28
C ASP A 49 9.15 -7.23 -1.84
N LYS A 50 8.89 -7.10 -3.14
CA LYS A 50 8.73 -5.82 -3.83
C LYS A 50 7.26 -5.40 -3.82
N VAL A 51 6.98 -4.23 -3.28
CA VAL A 51 5.64 -3.64 -3.27
C VAL A 51 5.57 -2.57 -4.35
N ILE A 52 4.64 -2.74 -5.28
CA ILE A 52 4.35 -1.75 -6.31
C ILE A 52 3.24 -0.84 -5.80
N ALA A 53 3.42 0.47 -5.91
CA ALA A 53 2.48 1.46 -5.42
C ALA A 53 2.38 2.65 -6.38
N PHE A 54 1.25 3.37 -6.34
CA PHE A 54 1.21 4.74 -6.82
C PHE A 54 1.50 5.71 -5.66
N LEU A 55 2.41 6.65 -5.92
CA LEU A 55 2.63 7.84 -5.10
C LEU A 55 2.08 9.03 -5.88
N LEU A 56 1.05 9.67 -5.31
CA LEU A 56 0.43 10.86 -5.88
C LEU A 56 0.92 12.07 -5.10
N LEU A 57 1.48 13.05 -5.82
CA LEU A 57 2.03 14.28 -5.27
C LEU A 57 1.24 15.46 -5.85
N PRO A 58 0.55 16.28 -5.04
CA PRO A 58 -0.12 17.48 -5.56
C PRO A 58 0.89 18.45 -6.17
N ASP A 59 0.50 19.25 -7.18
CA ASP A 59 1.45 20.16 -7.87
C ASP A 59 2.19 21.11 -6.93
N ASN A 60 1.55 21.54 -5.86
CA ASN A 60 2.13 22.42 -4.84
C ASN A 60 2.44 21.64 -3.56
N PHE A 61 3.25 20.58 -3.67
CA PHE A 61 3.65 19.83 -2.48
C PHE A 61 4.86 20.48 -1.80
N ASN A 62 4.60 20.99 -0.60
CA ASN A 62 5.64 21.53 0.28
C ASN A 62 5.12 21.44 1.71
N TYR A 63 5.53 20.40 2.44
CA TYR A 63 5.02 20.08 3.78
C TYR A 63 3.52 19.76 3.81
N ASN A 64 3.10 18.78 3.02
CA ASN A 64 1.70 18.36 2.95
C ASN A 64 1.42 17.17 3.88
N PRO A 65 0.19 17.03 4.38
CA PRO A 65 -0.21 15.82 5.07
C PRO A 65 -0.22 14.63 4.10
N ALA A 66 0.16 13.45 4.59
CA ALA A 66 0.23 12.24 3.79
C ALA A 66 -0.77 11.17 4.26
N ILE A 67 -1.28 10.39 3.34
CA ILE A 67 -2.23 9.31 3.58
C ILE A 67 -1.78 8.04 2.84
N LEU A 68 -1.74 6.93 3.56
CA LEU A 68 -1.68 5.61 2.96
C LEU A 68 -3.09 5.10 2.73
N ILE A 69 -3.40 4.65 1.51
CA ILE A 69 -4.71 4.09 1.15
C ILE A 69 -4.54 2.62 0.79
N HIS A 70 -5.28 1.75 1.48
CA HIS A 70 -5.50 0.39 1.02
C HIS A 70 -6.75 0.33 0.14
N HIS A 71 -6.61 -0.35 -1.02
CA HIS A 71 -7.76 -0.62 -1.89
C HIS A 71 -8.69 -1.67 -1.24
N GLN A 72 -9.90 -1.75 -1.75
CA GLN A 72 -10.92 -2.71 -1.32
C GLN A 72 -10.50 -4.17 -1.61
N HIS A 73 -11.15 -5.11 -0.92
CA HIS A 73 -10.93 -6.55 -1.04
C HIS A 73 -12.23 -7.25 -1.48
N ASN A 74 -12.74 -6.90 -2.67
CA ASN A 74 -14.07 -7.29 -3.17
C ASN A 74 -14.01 -8.36 -4.27
N ARG A 75 -13.16 -9.37 -4.13
CA ARG A 75 -12.96 -10.45 -5.12
C ARG A 75 -12.50 -9.96 -6.52
N GLU A 76 -12.35 -8.68 -6.72
CA GLU A 76 -11.86 -8.06 -7.95
C GLU A 76 -10.33 -7.89 -7.89
N HIS A 77 -9.62 -9.01 -7.79
CA HIS A 77 -8.17 -9.02 -7.60
C HIS A 77 -7.37 -8.41 -8.76
N HIS A 78 -8.03 -8.20 -9.91
CA HIS A 78 -7.45 -7.46 -11.04
C HIS A 78 -7.37 -5.95 -10.79
N LEU A 79 -8.11 -5.44 -9.79
CA LEU A 79 -8.08 -4.07 -9.30
C LEU A 79 -7.23 -3.98 -8.02
N GLY A 80 -6.65 -2.83 -7.79
CA GLY A 80 -5.82 -2.53 -6.64
C GLY A 80 -5.58 -1.02 -6.56
N LYS A 81 -4.32 -0.60 -6.61
CA LYS A 81 -3.93 0.82 -6.62
C LYS A 81 -4.60 1.62 -7.73
N SER A 82 -4.84 0.99 -8.90
CA SER A 82 -5.46 1.67 -10.05
C SER A 82 -6.89 2.11 -9.75
N GLU A 83 -7.66 1.35 -8.97
CA GLU A 83 -9.03 1.71 -8.62
C GLU A 83 -9.06 2.92 -7.68
N VAL A 84 -8.30 2.88 -6.58
CA VAL A 84 -8.28 3.99 -5.62
C VAL A 84 -7.64 5.26 -6.17
N CYS A 85 -6.86 5.14 -7.25
CA CYS A 85 -6.28 6.28 -7.98
C CYS A 85 -7.13 6.74 -9.18
N GLY A 86 -8.31 6.16 -9.41
CA GLY A 86 -9.24 6.57 -10.45
C GLY A 86 -8.83 6.20 -11.88
N LEU A 87 -7.98 5.18 -12.05
CA LEU A 87 -7.49 4.73 -13.36
C LEU A 87 -8.26 3.52 -13.90
N ALA A 88 -8.96 2.80 -13.04
CA ALA A 88 -9.76 1.62 -13.38
C ALA A 88 -10.86 1.39 -12.34
N GLY A 89 -11.76 0.44 -12.60
CA GLY A 89 -12.78 0.02 -11.66
C GLY A 89 -13.90 1.03 -11.42
N ASN A 90 -14.41 1.06 -10.20
CA ASN A 90 -15.55 1.90 -9.84
C ASN A 90 -15.10 3.34 -9.48
N PRO A 91 -15.57 4.38 -10.17
CA PRO A 91 -15.20 5.78 -9.86
C PRO A 91 -15.51 6.21 -8.42
N LEU A 92 -16.48 5.60 -7.75
CA LEU A 92 -16.80 5.86 -6.35
C LEU A 92 -15.70 5.39 -5.39
N GLN A 93 -14.77 4.57 -5.85
CA GLN A 93 -13.61 4.10 -5.09
C GLN A 93 -12.35 4.94 -5.32
N ALA A 94 -12.41 5.98 -6.14
CA ALA A 94 -11.27 6.83 -6.50
C ALA A 94 -10.85 7.81 -5.37
N PHE A 95 -10.75 7.34 -4.14
CA PHE A 95 -10.43 8.17 -2.97
C PHE A 95 -9.06 8.86 -3.07
N GLY A 96 -8.08 8.17 -3.65
CA GLY A 96 -6.73 8.69 -3.80
C GLY A 96 -6.70 9.91 -4.73
N LEU A 97 -7.45 9.85 -5.84
CA LEU A 97 -7.61 10.97 -6.75
C LEU A 97 -8.24 12.19 -6.06
N GLU A 98 -9.32 11.97 -5.29
CA GLU A 98 -9.99 13.03 -4.56
C GLU A 98 -9.10 13.68 -3.49
N LEU A 99 -8.29 12.85 -2.81
CA LEU A 99 -7.41 13.33 -1.74
C LEU A 99 -6.22 14.12 -2.30
N VAL A 100 -5.57 13.66 -3.39
CA VAL A 100 -4.44 14.40 -3.96
C VAL A 100 -4.89 15.75 -4.50
N LYS A 101 -6.09 15.86 -5.10
CA LYS A 101 -6.67 17.13 -5.53
C LYS A 101 -6.99 18.08 -4.36
N LYS A 102 -7.13 17.55 -3.15
CA LYS A 102 -7.27 18.33 -1.91
C LYS A 102 -5.94 18.66 -1.24
N GLY A 103 -4.82 18.34 -1.88
CA GLY A 103 -3.49 18.66 -1.40
C GLY A 103 -2.85 17.62 -0.50
N PHE A 104 -3.38 16.40 -0.40
CA PHE A 104 -2.73 15.33 0.33
C PHE A 104 -1.69 14.62 -0.55
N ILE A 105 -0.57 14.22 0.05
CA ILE A 105 0.32 13.22 -0.55
C ILE A 105 -0.32 11.86 -0.32
N VAL A 106 -0.48 11.05 -1.37
CA VAL A 106 -1.18 9.78 -1.29
C VAL A 106 -0.26 8.63 -1.70
N LEU A 107 -0.15 7.60 -0.87
CA LEU A 107 0.50 6.33 -1.21
C LEU A 107 -0.56 5.24 -1.30
N ALA A 108 -0.68 4.62 -2.47
CA ALA A 108 -1.62 3.54 -2.74
C ALA A 108 -0.85 2.28 -3.20
N PRO A 109 -0.47 1.36 -2.28
CA PRO A 109 0.19 0.11 -2.65
C PRO A 109 -0.80 -0.95 -3.12
N ASP A 110 -0.36 -1.82 -4.02
CA ASP A 110 -1.06 -3.09 -4.27
C ASP A 110 -0.87 -4.04 -3.09
N SER A 111 -1.97 -4.60 -2.63
CA SER A 111 -1.91 -5.71 -1.69
C SER A 111 -1.39 -6.98 -2.37
N ILE A 112 -0.91 -7.94 -1.58
CA ILE A 112 -0.46 -9.24 -2.11
C ILE A 112 -1.59 -9.93 -2.86
N CYS A 113 -1.29 -10.48 -4.04
CA CYS A 113 -2.22 -11.13 -4.97
C CYS A 113 -3.25 -10.18 -5.62
N PHE A 114 -3.01 -8.87 -5.59
CA PHE A 114 -3.84 -7.90 -6.31
C PHE A 114 -3.07 -7.21 -7.43
N GLU A 115 -3.79 -6.79 -8.45
CA GLU A 115 -3.35 -6.03 -9.61
C GLU A 115 -1.96 -6.45 -10.13
N THR A 116 -0.91 -5.64 -9.93
CA THR A 116 0.44 -5.96 -10.41
C THR A 116 1.12 -7.09 -9.63
N ARG A 117 0.67 -7.39 -8.41
CA ARG A 117 1.22 -8.45 -7.55
C ARG A 117 0.53 -9.80 -7.70
N ARG A 118 -0.33 -9.97 -8.70
CA ARG A 118 -0.86 -11.27 -9.09
C ARG A 118 0.25 -12.12 -9.72
N LYS A 119 0.32 -13.38 -9.34
CA LYS A 119 1.31 -14.34 -9.87
C LYS A 119 1.00 -14.73 -11.32
N ASP A 120 -0.28 -14.98 -11.60
CA ASP A 120 -0.77 -15.31 -12.92
C ASP A 120 -1.89 -14.35 -13.32
N LYS A 121 -1.71 -13.69 -14.45
CA LYS A 121 -2.66 -12.72 -15.01
C LYS A 121 -3.43 -13.26 -16.19
N THR A 122 -3.13 -14.50 -16.61
CA THR A 122 -3.65 -15.09 -17.84
C THR A 122 -4.94 -15.89 -17.64
N ILE A 123 -5.21 -16.33 -16.41
CA ILE A 123 -6.36 -17.18 -16.09
C ILE A 123 -7.44 -16.30 -15.47
N GLU A 124 -8.47 -16.00 -16.26
CA GLU A 124 -9.65 -15.28 -15.81
C GLU A 124 -10.36 -16.05 -14.68
N GLY A 125 -10.71 -15.35 -13.59
CA GLY A 125 -11.33 -15.96 -12.41
C GLY A 125 -10.39 -16.73 -11.48
N PHE A 126 -9.13 -16.91 -11.84
CA PHE A 126 -8.14 -17.60 -11.00
C PHE A 126 -7.60 -16.73 -9.87
N ASP A 127 -7.81 -15.43 -9.92
CA ASP A 127 -7.30 -14.45 -8.97
C ASP A 127 -7.70 -14.74 -7.52
N PHE A 128 -8.95 -15.15 -7.29
CA PHE A 128 -9.43 -15.54 -5.97
C PHE A 128 -8.63 -16.73 -5.41
N TRP A 129 -8.36 -17.74 -6.23
CA TRP A 129 -7.62 -18.92 -5.82
C TRP A 129 -6.16 -18.62 -5.50
N GLN A 130 -5.55 -17.67 -6.21
CA GLN A 130 -4.18 -17.24 -5.89
C GLN A 130 -4.10 -16.66 -4.46
N HIS A 131 -5.03 -15.77 -4.11
CA HIS A 131 -5.09 -15.16 -2.79
C HIS A 131 -5.42 -16.19 -1.72
N PHE A 132 -6.41 -17.05 -1.96
CA PHE A 132 -6.81 -18.12 -1.05
C PHE A 132 -5.65 -19.11 -0.83
N ASN A 133 -4.99 -19.55 -1.88
CA ASN A 133 -3.85 -20.46 -1.78
C ASN A 133 -2.68 -19.82 -1.02
N GLU A 134 -2.36 -18.56 -1.27
CA GLU A 134 -1.31 -17.84 -0.53
C GLU A 134 -1.63 -17.82 0.98
N MET A 135 -2.89 -17.55 1.34
CA MET A 135 -3.34 -17.60 2.73
C MET A 135 -3.16 -19.00 3.33
N CYS A 136 -3.63 -20.04 2.64
CA CYS A 136 -3.53 -21.43 3.11
C CYS A 136 -2.08 -21.90 3.28
N TYR A 137 -1.21 -21.61 2.30
CA TYR A 137 0.22 -21.96 2.39
C TYR A 137 0.92 -21.28 3.56
N ARG A 138 0.57 -20.04 3.88
CA ARG A 138 1.14 -19.35 5.04
C ARG A 138 0.69 -20.00 6.34
N ILE A 139 -0.60 -20.29 6.49
CA ILE A 139 -1.13 -20.97 7.67
C ILE A 139 -0.42 -22.31 7.88
N LEU A 140 -0.22 -23.11 6.83
CA LEU A 140 0.50 -24.40 6.90
C LEU A 140 1.97 -24.23 7.33
N LYS A 141 2.56 -23.06 7.10
CA LYS A 141 3.95 -22.74 7.52
C LYS A 141 4.01 -22.04 8.89
N GLY A 142 2.90 -21.89 9.59
CA GLY A 142 2.84 -21.16 10.85
C GLY A 142 2.98 -19.64 10.68
N ASP A 143 2.62 -19.11 9.52
CA ASP A 143 2.64 -17.68 9.19
C ASP A 143 1.24 -17.18 8.81
N TYR A 144 1.04 -15.88 8.76
CA TYR A 144 -0.26 -15.27 8.45
C TYR A 144 -0.15 -14.29 7.29
N LEU A 145 -1.11 -14.34 6.37
CA LEU A 145 -1.18 -13.38 5.27
C LEU A 145 -1.31 -11.93 5.79
N MET A 146 -2.10 -11.75 6.86
CA MET A 146 -2.29 -10.45 7.50
C MET A 146 -0.98 -9.85 8.03
N LYS A 147 -0.05 -10.67 8.52
CA LYS A 147 1.30 -10.22 8.90
C LYS A 147 1.98 -9.50 7.75
N LYS A 148 1.94 -10.07 6.55
CA LYS A 148 2.54 -9.48 5.37
C LYS A 148 1.84 -8.18 4.93
N VAL A 149 0.51 -8.17 4.94
CA VAL A 149 -0.28 -6.98 4.61
C VAL A 149 0.07 -5.83 5.56
N LEU A 150 0.15 -6.10 6.87
CA LEU A 150 0.48 -5.08 7.87
C LEU A 150 1.94 -4.61 7.75
N HIS A 151 2.89 -5.50 7.48
CA HIS A 151 4.27 -5.06 7.22
C HIS A 151 4.36 -4.14 6.00
N ASN A 152 3.63 -4.47 4.92
CA ASN A 152 3.59 -3.60 3.73
C ASN A 152 3.01 -2.21 4.06
N ALA A 153 1.97 -2.16 4.92
CA ALA A 153 1.38 -0.90 5.38
C ALA A 153 2.33 -0.11 6.28
N ILE A 154 2.98 -0.76 7.25
CA ILE A 154 3.95 -0.14 8.15
C ILE A 154 5.12 0.46 7.35
N ASN A 155 5.69 -0.30 6.41
CA ASN A 155 6.76 0.18 5.57
C ASN A 155 6.30 1.31 4.62
N GLY A 156 5.06 1.26 4.13
CA GLY A 156 4.47 2.36 3.36
C GLY A 156 4.31 3.64 4.17
N ILE A 157 3.88 3.54 5.43
CA ILE A 157 3.80 4.69 6.35
C ILE A 157 5.20 5.22 6.65
N THR A 158 6.16 4.34 6.90
CA THR A 158 7.56 4.73 7.13
C THR A 158 8.14 5.44 5.91
N LEU A 159 7.88 4.92 4.69
CA LEU A 159 8.28 5.58 3.45
C LEU A 159 7.69 7.00 3.37
N LEU A 160 6.39 7.16 3.60
CA LEU A 160 5.76 8.48 3.62
C LEU A 160 6.39 9.41 4.64
N SER A 161 6.69 8.92 5.84
CA SER A 161 7.32 9.72 6.91
C SER A 161 8.76 10.14 6.57
N ASN A 162 9.41 9.45 5.65
CA ASN A 162 10.78 9.75 5.20
C ASN A 162 10.81 10.72 3.99
N LEU A 163 9.66 11.10 3.44
CA LEU A 163 9.61 12.11 2.38
C LEU A 163 9.80 13.50 2.99
N ASP A 164 10.76 14.27 2.47
CA ASP A 164 11.06 15.63 2.95
C ASP A 164 9.86 16.60 2.85
N CYS A 165 8.89 16.27 2.01
CA CYS A 165 7.70 17.08 1.76
C CYS A 165 6.48 16.69 2.62
N VAL A 166 6.62 15.75 3.56
CA VAL A 166 5.52 15.30 4.43
C VAL A 166 5.61 15.93 5.80
N ILE A 167 4.47 16.43 6.30
CA ILE A 167 4.35 16.92 7.67
C ILE A 167 4.39 15.71 8.62
N THR A 168 5.48 15.54 9.34
CA THR A 168 5.55 14.62 10.48
C THR A 168 5.25 15.40 11.77
N LYS A 169 4.20 15.02 12.49
CA LYS A 169 4.04 15.53 13.86
C LYS A 169 5.05 14.82 14.76
N GLU A 170 5.90 15.61 15.41
CA GLU A 170 6.69 15.17 16.56
C GLU A 170 5.80 14.70 17.71
#